data_03b22f8972337a61765f5b93c3cc8d74
#
_entry.id   03b22f8972337a61765f5b93c3cc8d74
#
_cell.length_a   1.000
_cell.length_b   1.000
_cell.length_c   1.000
_cell.angle_alpha   90.00
_cell.angle_beta   90.00
_cell.angle_gamma   90.00
#
_symmetry.space_group_name_H-M   'P 1'
#
loop_
_entity.id
_entity.type
_entity.pdbx_description
1 polymer ?
#
loop_
_entity_poly.entity_id
_entity_poly.type
_entity_poly.pdbx_seq_one_letter_code
_entity_poly.pdbx_strand_id
1 'polypeptide(L)'
;LPPCLEIDSGDCVVVDTVTGGPEHIPPENKGFHVPSELFDIHRDCPAMLPGHILTGPIAIKGALPGQVLQIDILDIKLRQNWGWNIIRPLAGTLPHEFQTARKVTIPLDLKTMTAELSWGLELPLNPFFGVMGVAPPRNWGRISSIQPRAHGGNIDNKELIAGTTLYLPIFEEGALFSCGDGHGAQGDGEVCVTAIETALSGRFRFSLRDDMALHTPQAETPTDFITMGIHEDLNRCTEDALRNMINLITAKTGLSREDAYMLCSLAGDLRVTQTVNGNKGIHMMMKKSLLEKAA
;
A
#
# COMPACT_ATOMS: atom_id res chain seq x y z
N LEU A 1 18.99 1.97 6.56
CA LEU A 1 19.64 2.71 5.48
C LEU A 1 19.65 4.20 5.83
N PRO A 2 20.69 4.96 5.46
CA PRO A 2 20.66 6.42 5.60
C PRO A 2 19.57 7.01 4.69
N PRO A 3 18.94 8.14 5.07
CA PRO A 3 17.97 8.80 4.22
C PRO A 3 18.62 9.33 2.95
N CYS A 4 17.92 9.23 1.82
CA CYS A 4 18.32 9.85 0.56
C CYS A 4 17.80 11.29 0.42
N LEU A 5 16.83 11.67 1.22
CA LEU A 5 16.24 13.00 1.28
C LEU A 5 15.80 13.29 2.72
N GLU A 6 15.96 14.55 3.15
CA GLU A 6 15.46 15.06 4.43
C GLU A 6 14.55 16.25 4.17
N ILE A 7 13.36 16.25 4.80
CA ILE A 7 12.31 17.25 4.58
C ILE A 7 11.75 17.76 5.93
N ASP A 8 11.06 18.89 5.88
CA ASP A 8 10.31 19.42 7.01
C ASP A 8 8.86 18.89 7.02
N SER A 9 8.23 18.85 8.20
CA SER A 9 6.80 18.52 8.32
C SER A 9 5.96 19.56 7.56
N GLY A 10 5.07 19.09 6.69
CA GLY A 10 4.26 19.91 5.78
C GLY A 10 4.76 19.93 4.33
N ASP A 11 5.98 19.48 4.09
CA ASP A 11 6.57 19.48 2.75
C ASP A 11 5.89 18.46 1.81
N CYS A 12 5.96 18.79 0.52
CA CYS A 12 5.49 17.93 -0.57
C CYS A 12 6.68 17.37 -1.34
N VAL A 13 6.63 16.06 -1.61
CA VAL A 13 7.66 15.36 -2.40
C VAL A 13 7.01 14.62 -3.55
N VAL A 14 7.65 14.64 -4.72
CA VAL A 14 7.35 13.73 -5.83
C VAL A 14 8.31 12.55 -5.74
N VAL A 15 7.75 11.36 -5.71
CA VAL A 15 8.51 10.10 -5.61
C VAL A 15 8.22 9.27 -6.84
N ASP A 16 9.25 9.01 -7.63
CA ASP A 16 9.20 8.12 -8.78
C ASP A 16 9.63 6.71 -8.37
N THR A 17 8.86 5.71 -8.78
CA THR A 17 9.14 4.30 -8.51
C THR A 17 9.23 3.49 -9.80
N VAL A 18 9.88 2.35 -9.71
CA VAL A 18 9.96 1.33 -10.77
C VAL A 18 9.61 -0.02 -10.19
N THR A 19 9.24 -0.98 -11.03
CA THR A 19 8.80 -2.31 -10.58
C THR A 19 9.37 -3.42 -11.45
N GLY A 20 9.44 -4.60 -10.87
CA GLY A 20 9.79 -5.84 -11.53
C GLY A 20 11.28 -6.14 -11.58
N GLY A 21 11.58 -7.43 -11.68
CA GLY A 21 12.92 -7.94 -11.98
C GLY A 21 13.24 -7.90 -13.49
N PRO A 22 14.49 -8.21 -13.90
CA PRO A 22 14.87 -8.27 -15.31
C PRO A 22 13.98 -9.18 -16.15
N GLU A 23 13.45 -10.25 -15.54
CA GLU A 23 12.55 -11.22 -16.18
C GLU A 23 11.14 -10.66 -16.46
N HIS A 24 10.80 -9.52 -15.87
CA HIS A 24 9.50 -8.86 -16.07
C HIS A 24 9.53 -7.82 -17.19
N ILE A 25 10.72 -7.37 -17.60
CA ILE A 25 10.88 -6.40 -18.68
C ILE A 25 10.18 -6.92 -19.95
N PRO A 26 9.34 -6.09 -20.61
CA PRO A 26 8.65 -6.50 -21.81
C PRO A 26 9.62 -6.69 -22.99
N PRO A 27 9.24 -7.48 -24.00
CA PRO A 27 10.04 -7.64 -25.21
C PRO A 27 10.31 -6.30 -25.89
N GLU A 28 11.54 -6.10 -26.39
CA GLU A 28 11.87 -4.98 -27.26
C GLU A 28 10.95 -4.93 -28.50
N ASN A 29 10.80 -3.77 -29.10
CA ASN A 29 10.01 -3.53 -30.31
C ASN A 29 8.48 -3.70 -30.17
N LYS A 30 7.94 -3.68 -28.95
CA LYS A 30 6.49 -3.67 -28.71
C LYS A 30 5.92 -2.27 -28.40
N GLY A 31 6.75 -1.23 -28.46
CA GLY A 31 6.35 0.15 -28.16
C GLY A 31 6.14 0.44 -26.66
N PHE A 32 6.65 -0.43 -25.79
CA PHE A 32 6.62 -0.24 -24.36
C PHE A 32 7.75 0.68 -23.89
N HIS A 33 7.39 1.65 -23.08
CA HIS A 33 8.36 2.53 -22.44
C HIS A 33 8.83 1.90 -21.11
N VAL A 34 10.11 1.58 -21.03
CA VAL A 34 10.75 1.10 -19.79
C VAL A 34 11.58 2.22 -19.21
N PRO A 35 11.32 2.66 -17.95
CA PRO A 35 12.17 3.67 -17.30
C PRO A 35 13.64 3.22 -17.27
N SER A 36 14.55 4.08 -17.74
CA SER A 36 15.99 3.74 -17.87
C SER A 36 16.63 3.38 -16.55
N GLU A 37 16.21 4.02 -15.45
CA GLU A 37 16.69 3.77 -14.11
C GLU A 37 16.41 2.34 -13.61
N LEU A 38 15.45 1.63 -14.18
CA LEU A 38 15.22 0.22 -13.84
C LEU A 38 16.44 -0.64 -14.19
N PHE A 39 17.08 -0.38 -15.36
CA PHE A 39 18.28 -1.10 -15.76
C PHE A 39 19.47 -0.75 -14.88
N ASP A 40 19.62 0.53 -14.51
CA ASP A 40 20.69 0.99 -13.63
C ASP A 40 20.55 0.37 -12.23
N ILE A 41 19.33 0.33 -11.69
CA ILE A 41 19.03 -0.31 -10.39
C ILE A 41 19.40 -1.79 -10.42
N HIS A 42 19.01 -2.52 -11.48
CA HIS A 42 19.37 -3.95 -11.59
C HIS A 42 20.86 -4.20 -11.66
N ARG A 43 21.61 -3.30 -12.30
CA ARG A 43 23.07 -3.39 -12.41
C ARG A 43 23.78 -3.03 -11.11
N ASP A 44 23.35 -1.95 -10.45
CA ASP A 44 24.14 -1.26 -9.43
C ASP A 44 23.59 -1.46 -8.00
N CYS A 45 22.34 -1.91 -7.86
CA CYS A 45 21.65 -2.06 -6.56
C CYS A 45 21.20 -3.51 -6.33
N PRO A 46 22.10 -4.43 -6.01
CA PRO A 46 21.71 -5.82 -5.76
C PRO A 46 20.77 -5.93 -4.56
N ALA A 47 19.70 -6.70 -4.72
CA ALA A 47 18.74 -6.95 -3.65
C ALA A 47 19.42 -7.68 -2.48
N MET A 48 19.31 -7.13 -1.27
CA MET A 48 19.84 -7.76 -0.05
C MET A 48 18.89 -8.78 0.56
N LEU A 49 17.59 -8.63 0.31
CA LEU A 49 16.50 -9.50 0.75
C LEU A 49 15.47 -9.62 -0.37
N PRO A 50 14.68 -10.70 -0.40
CA PRO A 50 13.54 -10.78 -1.31
C PRO A 50 12.55 -9.63 -1.05
N GLY A 51 11.93 -9.11 -2.11
CA GLY A 51 10.92 -8.05 -2.03
C GLY A 51 10.94 -7.13 -3.23
N HIS A 52 10.55 -5.88 -2.99
CA HIS A 52 10.28 -4.86 -3.99
C HIS A 52 11.44 -3.87 -4.12
N ILE A 53 11.53 -3.19 -5.26
CA ILE A 53 12.33 -1.99 -5.41
C ILE A 53 11.57 -0.85 -4.74
N LEU A 54 12.18 -0.21 -3.75
CA LEU A 54 11.59 0.89 -3.01
C LEU A 54 12.41 2.17 -3.20
N THR A 55 11.72 3.29 -3.37
CA THR A 55 12.32 4.62 -3.39
C THR A 55 12.26 5.21 -1.98
N GLY A 56 13.41 5.69 -1.49
CA GLY A 56 13.60 6.21 -0.14
C GLY A 56 14.91 5.71 0.49
N PRO A 57 15.09 5.81 1.82
CA PRO A 57 14.16 6.43 2.78
C PRO A 57 14.14 7.96 2.73
N ILE A 58 12.99 8.54 3.01
CA ILE A 58 12.80 9.98 3.21
C ILE A 58 12.71 10.23 4.71
N ALA A 59 13.61 11.06 5.25
CA ALA A 59 13.58 11.46 6.65
C ALA A 59 12.71 12.72 6.82
N ILE A 60 11.85 12.72 7.84
CA ILE A 60 11.09 13.89 8.26
C ILE A 60 11.72 14.46 9.52
N LYS A 61 12.22 15.71 9.45
CA LYS A 61 12.88 16.38 10.58
C LYS A 61 11.95 16.46 11.78
N GLY A 62 12.48 16.12 12.95
CA GLY A 62 11.73 16.16 14.20
C GLY A 62 10.76 15.00 14.41
N ALA A 63 10.70 14.04 13.48
CA ALA A 63 9.90 12.83 13.68
C ALA A 63 10.52 11.95 14.77
N LEU A 64 9.71 11.56 15.76
CA LEU A 64 10.12 10.75 16.91
C LEU A 64 9.24 9.51 17.05
N PRO A 65 9.78 8.41 17.61
CA PRO A 65 9.00 7.23 17.94
C PRO A 65 7.79 7.58 18.83
N GLY A 66 6.64 6.99 18.51
CA GLY A 66 5.38 7.23 19.20
C GLY A 66 4.48 8.29 18.54
N GLN A 67 5.03 9.14 17.69
CA GLN A 67 4.24 10.02 16.82
C GLN A 67 3.64 9.23 15.65
N VAL A 68 2.80 9.89 14.86
CA VAL A 68 2.22 9.34 13.63
C VAL A 68 2.66 10.16 12.44
N LEU A 69 3.07 9.50 11.36
CA LEU A 69 3.30 10.11 10.06
C LEU A 69 2.00 10.11 9.27
N GLN A 70 1.49 11.28 8.96
CA GLN A 70 0.40 11.51 8.01
C GLN A 70 0.98 11.68 6.62
N ILE A 71 0.50 10.90 5.66
CA ILE A 71 0.88 10.93 4.26
C ILE A 71 -0.38 11.24 3.44
N ASP A 72 -0.53 12.49 2.99
CA ASP A 72 -1.58 12.86 2.06
C ASP A 72 -1.14 12.50 0.64
N ILE A 73 -1.86 11.61 -0.01
CA ILE A 73 -1.62 11.16 -1.38
C ILE A 73 -2.28 12.17 -2.32
N LEU A 74 -1.50 13.14 -2.82
CA LEU A 74 -2.05 14.27 -3.57
C LEU A 74 -2.30 13.94 -5.04
N ASP A 75 -1.45 13.09 -5.63
CA ASP A 75 -1.53 12.71 -7.05
C ASP A 75 -0.76 11.40 -7.28
N ILE A 76 -1.24 10.57 -8.20
CA ILE A 76 -0.54 9.36 -8.65
C ILE A 76 -0.65 9.28 -10.17
N LYS A 77 0.49 9.06 -10.85
CA LYS A 77 0.57 8.93 -12.30
C LYS A 77 1.33 7.67 -12.70
N LEU A 78 0.88 7.04 -13.78
CA LEU A 78 1.62 5.99 -14.45
C LEU A 78 2.87 6.57 -15.13
N ARG A 79 4.03 5.93 -14.96
CA ARG A 79 5.30 6.31 -15.59
C ARG A 79 5.62 5.50 -16.84
N GLN A 80 4.87 4.45 -17.09
CA GLN A 80 5.05 3.57 -18.24
C GLN A 80 3.69 3.13 -18.78
N ASN A 81 3.66 2.71 -20.05
CA ASN A 81 2.46 2.29 -20.78
C ASN A 81 2.25 0.76 -20.78
N TRP A 82 2.78 0.09 -19.77
CA TRP A 82 2.61 -1.35 -19.59
C TRP A 82 2.65 -1.70 -18.11
N GLY A 83 2.07 -2.84 -17.82
CA GLY A 83 2.18 -3.52 -16.54
C GLY A 83 2.32 -5.02 -16.77
N TRP A 84 2.39 -5.76 -15.68
CA TRP A 84 2.46 -7.21 -15.73
C TRP A 84 1.70 -7.86 -14.58
N ASN A 85 1.30 -9.11 -14.80
CA ASN A 85 0.73 -9.95 -13.75
C ASN A 85 1.29 -11.36 -13.93
N ILE A 86 1.48 -12.11 -12.85
CA ILE A 86 2.12 -13.42 -12.89
C ILE A 86 1.44 -14.43 -11.96
N ILE A 87 1.24 -15.64 -12.47
CA ILE A 87 1.00 -16.82 -11.64
C ILE A 87 2.36 -17.43 -11.32
N ARG A 88 2.63 -17.66 -10.03
CA ARG A 88 3.82 -18.38 -9.56
C ARG A 88 3.38 -19.67 -8.88
N PRO A 89 4.02 -20.82 -9.20
CA PRO A 89 3.74 -22.08 -8.50
C PRO A 89 3.92 -21.93 -6.98
N LEU A 90 3.05 -22.57 -6.22
CA LEU A 90 3.03 -22.56 -4.76
C LEU A 90 2.84 -21.16 -4.12
N ALA A 91 2.37 -20.19 -4.90
CA ALA A 91 2.05 -18.86 -4.43
C ALA A 91 0.58 -18.53 -4.69
N GLY A 92 0.10 -17.41 -4.11
CA GLY A 92 -1.30 -17.01 -4.23
C GLY A 92 -2.21 -17.68 -3.21
N THR A 93 -3.49 -17.36 -3.31
CA THR A 93 -4.53 -17.90 -2.43
C THR A 93 -4.83 -19.37 -2.69
N LEU A 94 -4.53 -19.85 -3.92
CA LEU A 94 -4.75 -21.23 -4.36
C LEU A 94 -3.40 -21.90 -4.75
N PRO A 95 -2.46 -22.06 -3.80
CA PRO A 95 -1.05 -22.37 -4.10
C PRO A 95 -0.83 -23.75 -4.75
N HIS A 96 -1.78 -24.67 -4.57
CA HIS A 96 -1.64 -26.05 -5.09
C HIS A 96 -2.36 -26.30 -6.43
N GLU A 97 -3.15 -25.33 -6.92
CA GLU A 97 -3.96 -25.50 -8.12
C GLU A 97 -3.24 -25.02 -9.39
N PHE A 98 -2.38 -24.01 -9.29
CA PHE A 98 -1.68 -23.40 -10.41
C PHE A 98 -0.18 -23.72 -10.35
N GLN A 99 0.21 -24.84 -10.97
CA GLN A 99 1.57 -25.38 -10.90
C GLN A 99 2.50 -24.90 -12.02
N THR A 100 1.98 -24.17 -13.01
CA THR A 100 2.76 -23.64 -14.12
C THR A 100 2.86 -22.11 -14.01
N ALA A 101 4.09 -21.59 -14.04
CA ALA A 101 4.30 -20.15 -14.07
C ALA A 101 3.74 -19.56 -15.36
N ARG A 102 2.97 -18.48 -15.23
CA ARG A 102 2.43 -17.74 -16.37
C ARG A 102 2.52 -16.25 -16.11
N LYS A 103 3.28 -15.54 -16.95
CA LYS A 103 3.35 -14.08 -16.95
C LYS A 103 2.56 -13.51 -18.14
N VAL A 104 1.86 -12.43 -17.91
CA VAL A 104 1.26 -11.61 -18.94
C VAL A 104 1.81 -10.19 -18.85
N THR A 105 2.20 -9.63 -20.02
CA THR A 105 2.48 -8.21 -20.13
C THR A 105 1.20 -7.54 -20.63
N ILE A 106 0.79 -6.49 -19.95
CA ILE A 106 -0.51 -5.83 -20.11
C ILE A 106 -0.27 -4.42 -20.65
N PRO A 107 -0.72 -4.07 -21.86
CA PRO A 107 -0.72 -2.70 -22.34
C PRO A 107 -1.61 -1.80 -21.50
N LEU A 108 -1.13 -0.58 -21.20
CA LEU A 108 -1.87 0.43 -20.46
C LEU A 108 -2.09 1.65 -21.35
N ASP A 109 -3.33 2.06 -21.52
CA ASP A 109 -3.66 3.34 -22.16
C ASP A 109 -3.67 4.45 -21.11
N LEU A 110 -2.66 5.32 -21.17
CA LEU A 110 -2.47 6.42 -20.21
C LEU A 110 -3.47 7.57 -20.44
N LYS A 111 -4.21 7.59 -21.56
CA LYS A 111 -5.21 8.63 -21.85
C LYS A 111 -6.58 8.22 -21.33
N THR A 112 -6.99 7.01 -21.62
CA THR A 112 -8.28 6.45 -21.18
C THR A 112 -8.20 5.88 -19.79
N MET A 113 -7.00 5.70 -19.25
CA MET A 113 -6.74 5.03 -17.96
C MET A 113 -7.36 3.64 -17.94
N THR A 114 -7.04 2.83 -18.96
CA THR A 114 -7.51 1.45 -19.08
C THR A 114 -6.37 0.49 -19.39
N ALA A 115 -6.55 -0.77 -19.05
CA ALA A 115 -5.64 -1.88 -19.33
C ALA A 115 -6.32 -2.88 -20.25
N GLU A 116 -5.69 -3.25 -21.37
CA GLU A 116 -6.19 -4.24 -22.29
C GLU A 116 -5.63 -5.64 -21.97
N LEU A 117 -6.50 -6.55 -21.56
CA LEU A 117 -6.12 -7.92 -21.23
C LEU A 117 -6.13 -8.81 -22.47
N SER A 118 -5.14 -9.71 -22.56
CA SER A 118 -4.93 -10.57 -23.73
C SER A 118 -6.11 -11.52 -24.08
N TRP A 119 -7.07 -11.65 -23.16
CA TRP A 119 -8.32 -12.43 -23.36
C TRP A 119 -9.53 -11.55 -23.69
N GLY A 120 -9.32 -10.30 -24.14
CA GLY A 120 -10.35 -9.44 -24.71
C GLY A 120 -11.16 -8.64 -23.69
N LEU A 121 -10.65 -8.45 -22.48
CA LEU A 121 -11.28 -7.59 -21.48
C LEU A 121 -10.49 -6.28 -21.33
N GLU A 122 -11.20 -5.19 -21.12
CA GLU A 122 -10.66 -3.90 -20.72
C GLU A 122 -10.98 -3.66 -19.25
N LEU A 123 -9.96 -3.27 -18.47
CA LEU A 123 -10.09 -2.92 -17.06
C LEU A 123 -9.77 -1.43 -16.84
N PRO A 124 -10.58 -0.72 -16.06
CA PRO A 124 -10.23 0.63 -15.61
C PRO A 124 -9.00 0.58 -14.69
N LEU A 125 -8.10 1.54 -14.85
CA LEU A 125 -6.96 1.73 -13.97
C LEU A 125 -7.32 2.65 -12.82
N ASN A 126 -6.88 2.29 -11.62
CA ASN A 126 -7.00 3.09 -10.41
C ASN A 126 -5.70 2.94 -9.61
N PRO A 127 -4.63 3.66 -9.99
CA PRO A 127 -3.29 3.40 -9.51
C PRO A 127 -3.10 3.75 -8.03
N PHE A 128 -2.33 2.91 -7.34
CA PHE A 128 -1.91 3.13 -5.95
C PHE A 128 -0.57 2.43 -5.69
N PHE A 129 0.08 2.77 -4.58
CA PHE A 129 1.32 2.11 -4.15
C PHE A 129 0.99 0.95 -3.22
N GLY A 130 1.40 -0.26 -3.58
CA GLY A 130 1.28 -1.46 -2.75
C GLY A 130 2.12 -1.35 -1.49
N VAL A 131 3.36 -0.87 -1.64
CA VAL A 131 4.27 -0.63 -0.52
C VAL A 131 4.35 0.84 -0.15
N MET A 132 3.88 1.17 1.05
CA MET A 132 4.12 2.44 1.74
C MET A 132 4.42 2.16 3.21
N GLY A 133 5.62 2.53 3.69
CA GLY A 133 6.01 2.22 5.06
C GLY A 133 7.07 3.16 5.60
N VAL A 134 7.16 3.19 6.94
CA VAL A 134 8.24 3.83 7.68
C VAL A 134 9.30 2.80 8.09
N ALA A 135 10.42 3.24 8.66
CA ALA A 135 11.39 2.30 9.23
C ALA A 135 10.71 1.43 10.32
N PRO A 136 10.88 0.10 10.25
CA PRO A 136 10.38 -0.78 11.30
C PRO A 136 11.17 -0.59 12.60
N PRO A 137 10.65 -1.09 13.75
CA PRO A 137 11.40 -1.09 15.01
C PRO A 137 12.80 -1.68 14.83
N ARG A 138 13.81 -1.01 15.35
CA ARG A 138 15.23 -1.40 15.19
C ARG A 138 15.54 -2.83 15.62
N ASN A 139 14.86 -3.33 16.65
CA ASN A 139 15.02 -4.69 17.15
C ASN A 139 14.52 -5.80 16.17
N TRP A 140 13.77 -5.44 15.12
CA TRP A 140 13.42 -6.38 14.06
C TRP A 140 14.57 -6.62 13.08
N GLY A 141 15.60 -5.77 13.10
CA GLY A 141 16.71 -5.82 12.16
C GLY A 141 16.27 -5.46 10.73
N ARG A 142 16.90 -6.09 9.75
CA ARG A 142 16.50 -5.94 8.34
C ARG A 142 15.39 -6.92 8.03
N ILE A 143 14.27 -6.42 7.52
CA ILE A 143 13.11 -7.22 7.14
C ILE A 143 12.87 -7.15 5.64
N SER A 144 12.27 -8.21 5.07
CA SER A 144 11.80 -8.20 3.69
C SER A 144 10.62 -7.24 3.55
N SER A 145 10.49 -6.62 2.39
CA SER A 145 9.32 -5.80 2.05
C SER A 145 8.10 -6.62 1.64
N ILE A 146 8.18 -7.95 1.58
CA ILE A 146 7.06 -8.81 1.19
C ILE A 146 5.92 -8.75 2.22
N GLN A 147 6.24 -8.84 3.54
CA GLN A 147 5.20 -8.88 4.57
C GLN A 147 4.84 -7.49 5.07
N PRO A 148 3.56 -7.08 5.01
CA PRO A 148 3.09 -5.90 5.72
C PRO A 148 3.12 -6.15 7.24
N ARG A 149 3.34 -5.08 8.02
CA ARG A 149 3.38 -5.13 9.48
C ARG A 149 2.90 -3.79 10.06
N ALA A 150 3.09 -3.59 11.36
CA ALA A 150 2.70 -2.36 12.05
C ALA A 150 3.30 -1.07 11.44
N HIS A 151 4.48 -1.14 10.83
CA HIS A 151 5.16 -0.02 10.16
C HIS A 151 4.58 0.33 8.77
N GLY A 152 3.52 -0.37 8.33
CA GLY A 152 3.04 -0.33 6.95
C GLY A 152 3.76 -1.38 6.11
N GLY A 153 4.47 -0.97 5.07
CA GLY A 153 5.12 -1.83 4.10
C GLY A 153 4.15 -2.27 3.02
N ASN A 154 4.14 -3.53 2.68
CA ASN A 154 3.32 -4.12 1.60
C ASN A 154 1.85 -4.26 1.99
N ILE A 155 1.18 -3.12 2.15
CA ILE A 155 -0.22 -3.05 2.63
C ILE A 155 -1.18 -3.58 1.56
N ASP A 156 -0.92 -3.30 0.27
CA ASP A 156 -1.73 -3.66 -0.89
C ASP A 156 -3.19 -3.24 -0.77
N ASN A 157 -3.42 -2.06 -0.21
CA ASN A 157 -4.77 -1.54 -0.02
C ASN A 157 -5.16 -0.63 -1.18
N LYS A 158 -6.01 -1.13 -2.07
CA LYS A 158 -6.48 -0.42 -3.27
C LYS A 158 -7.26 0.87 -3.01
N GLU A 159 -7.66 1.12 -1.76
CA GLU A 159 -8.33 2.37 -1.36
C GLU A 159 -7.34 3.55 -1.20
N LEU A 160 -6.01 3.29 -1.19
CA LEU A 160 -4.96 4.29 -1.00
C LEU A 160 -4.60 5.01 -2.32
N ILE A 161 -5.59 5.53 -3.00
CA ILE A 161 -5.48 6.27 -4.27
C ILE A 161 -5.24 7.78 -4.03
N ALA A 162 -5.04 8.53 -5.10
CA ALA A 162 -4.98 10.00 -5.02
C ALA A 162 -6.22 10.60 -4.35
N GLY A 163 -6.01 11.55 -3.44
CA GLY A 163 -7.06 12.17 -2.62
C GLY A 163 -7.32 11.48 -1.28
N THR A 164 -6.55 10.43 -0.95
CA THR A 164 -6.63 9.73 0.35
C THR A 164 -5.47 10.08 1.26
N THR A 165 -5.60 9.78 2.54
CA THR A 165 -4.55 9.98 3.55
C THR A 165 -4.24 8.66 4.25
N LEU A 166 -2.95 8.32 4.33
CA LEU A 166 -2.43 7.19 5.10
C LEU A 166 -1.78 7.71 6.38
N TYR A 167 -2.00 7.02 7.49
CA TYR A 167 -1.39 7.28 8.80
C TYR A 167 -0.57 6.08 9.23
N LEU A 168 0.72 6.30 9.51
CA LEU A 168 1.66 5.26 9.93
C LEU A 168 2.24 5.58 11.31
N PRO A 169 2.28 4.62 12.26
CA PRO A 169 2.98 4.80 13.53
C PRO A 169 4.49 4.90 13.29
N ILE A 170 5.16 5.87 13.92
CA ILE A 170 6.60 6.08 13.81
C ILE A 170 7.31 5.26 14.89
N PHE A 171 8.30 4.46 14.48
CA PHE A 171 9.10 3.60 15.36
C PHE A 171 10.55 4.07 15.50
N GLU A 172 11.08 4.81 14.52
CA GLU A 172 12.46 5.29 14.50
C GLU A 172 12.50 6.80 14.22
N GLU A 173 13.51 7.48 14.75
CA GLU A 173 13.75 8.90 14.47
C GLU A 173 13.81 9.17 12.96
N GLY A 174 13.19 10.26 12.54
CA GLY A 174 13.07 10.63 11.13
C GLY A 174 11.98 9.87 10.37
N ALA A 175 11.22 8.96 11.01
CA ALA A 175 10.22 8.08 10.39
C ALA A 175 10.81 7.21 9.25
N LEU A 176 11.63 7.77 8.35
CA LEU A 176 12.34 7.08 7.26
C LEU A 176 11.37 6.39 6.29
N PHE A 177 10.48 7.17 5.68
CA PHE A 177 9.46 6.70 4.76
C PHE A 177 10.06 6.16 3.45
N SER A 178 9.53 5.05 2.97
CA SER A 178 9.82 4.52 1.63
C SER A 178 8.53 4.01 0.98
N CYS A 179 8.46 4.08 -0.36
CA CYS A 179 7.37 3.52 -1.13
C CYS A 179 7.85 2.87 -2.42
N GLY A 180 7.00 2.03 -3.00
CA GLY A 180 7.25 1.31 -4.25
C GLY A 180 6.08 0.41 -4.59
N ASP A 181 6.32 -0.59 -5.43
CA ASP A 181 5.33 -1.58 -5.76
C ASP A 181 4.06 -0.93 -6.33
N GLY A 182 4.23 -0.28 -7.48
CA GLY A 182 3.16 0.47 -8.11
C GLY A 182 2.15 -0.47 -8.78
N HIS A 183 0.88 -0.33 -8.40
CA HIS A 183 -0.24 -1.09 -8.94
C HIS A 183 -1.09 -0.21 -9.84
N GLY A 184 -1.38 -0.65 -11.05
CA GLY A 184 -2.31 0.02 -11.97
C GLY A 184 -3.77 -0.30 -11.64
N ALA A 185 -4.04 -1.53 -11.22
CA ALA A 185 -5.34 -1.99 -10.73
C ALA A 185 -5.18 -3.28 -9.92
N GLN A 186 -6.02 -3.45 -8.90
CA GLN A 186 -6.06 -4.65 -8.06
C GLN A 186 -7.49 -4.95 -7.60
N GLY A 187 -7.85 -6.21 -7.56
CA GLY A 187 -9.04 -6.69 -6.85
C GLY A 187 -8.76 -6.90 -5.36
N ASP A 188 -9.81 -6.86 -4.52
CA ASP A 188 -9.69 -7.26 -3.12
C ASP A 188 -9.14 -8.69 -3.02
N GLY A 189 -8.14 -8.86 -2.13
CA GLY A 189 -7.48 -10.14 -1.89
C GLY A 189 -6.19 -10.36 -2.65
N GLU A 190 -5.89 -9.64 -3.74
CA GLU A 190 -4.67 -9.79 -4.56
C GLU A 190 -4.32 -11.26 -4.83
N VAL A 191 -5.32 -12.04 -5.21
CA VAL A 191 -5.36 -13.50 -5.04
C VAL A 191 -4.27 -14.30 -5.76
N CYS A 192 -3.60 -13.75 -6.76
CA CYS A 192 -2.48 -14.45 -7.44
C CYS A 192 -1.09 -13.85 -7.14
N VAL A 193 -0.95 -13.06 -6.07
CA VAL A 193 0.30 -12.43 -5.57
C VAL A 193 0.70 -11.14 -6.27
N THR A 194 0.11 -10.82 -7.39
CA THR A 194 0.40 -9.59 -8.13
C THR A 194 -0.89 -8.91 -8.56
N ALA A 195 -0.87 -7.60 -8.54
CA ALA A 195 -1.84 -6.74 -9.18
C ALA A 195 -1.54 -6.60 -10.70
N ILE A 196 -1.90 -5.49 -11.32
CA ILE A 196 -1.24 -5.00 -12.52
C ILE A 196 -0.03 -4.19 -12.05
N GLU A 197 1.11 -4.84 -11.98
CA GLU A 197 2.37 -4.24 -11.53
C GLU A 197 2.87 -3.23 -12.55
N THR A 198 3.21 -2.00 -12.12
CA THR A 198 3.66 -0.94 -13.02
C THR A 198 4.49 0.12 -12.30
N ALA A 199 5.17 0.99 -13.03
CA ALA A 199 5.92 2.11 -12.48
C ALA A 199 5.00 3.32 -12.24
N LEU A 200 5.11 3.94 -11.08
CA LEU A 200 4.31 5.09 -10.66
C LEU A 200 5.15 6.30 -10.26
N SER A 201 4.57 7.47 -10.42
CA SER A 201 5.00 8.73 -9.84
C SER A 201 3.94 9.21 -8.86
N GLY A 202 4.28 9.33 -7.58
CA GLY A 202 3.38 9.81 -6.53
C GLY A 202 3.80 11.16 -5.99
N ARG A 203 2.84 12.08 -5.79
CA ARG A 203 3.06 13.32 -5.06
C ARG A 203 2.40 13.22 -3.69
N PHE A 204 3.23 13.29 -2.65
CA PHE A 204 2.83 13.13 -1.26
C PHE A 204 3.12 14.40 -0.47
N ARG A 205 2.26 14.72 0.50
CA ARG A 205 2.58 15.67 1.56
C ARG A 205 2.73 14.91 2.87
N PHE A 206 3.79 15.22 3.60
CA PHE A 206 4.14 14.57 4.86
C PHE A 206 3.90 15.50 6.04
N SER A 207 3.19 15.06 7.06
CA SER A 207 2.93 15.84 8.27
C SER A 207 3.12 14.98 9.51
N LEU A 208 3.73 15.54 10.54
CA LEU A 208 3.83 14.88 11.85
C LEU A 208 2.56 15.15 12.65
N ARG A 209 2.10 14.12 13.37
CA ARG A 209 0.91 14.19 14.22
C ARG A 209 1.26 13.75 15.64
N ASP A 210 0.99 14.66 16.59
CA ASP A 210 1.16 14.43 18.05
C ASP A 210 -0.16 14.15 18.75
N ASP A 211 -1.27 14.40 18.06
CA ASP A 211 -2.65 14.27 18.56
C ASP A 211 -3.26 12.89 18.31
N MET A 212 -2.47 11.96 17.76
CA MET A 212 -2.84 10.59 17.46
C MET A 212 -1.87 9.60 18.08
N ALA A 213 -2.37 8.42 18.44
CA ALA A 213 -1.56 7.27 18.83
C ALA A 213 -2.04 6.03 18.04
N LEU A 214 -1.17 5.45 17.26
CA LEU A 214 -1.48 4.28 16.43
C LEU A 214 -0.52 3.13 16.72
N HIS A 215 -1.05 1.91 16.64
CA HIS A 215 -0.25 0.68 16.70
C HIS A 215 -0.17 -0.04 15.34
N THR A 216 -1.07 0.30 14.43
CA THR A 216 -1.18 -0.25 13.07
C THR A 216 -1.56 0.87 12.10
N PRO A 217 -1.31 0.71 10.80
CA PRO A 217 -1.74 1.67 9.80
C PRO A 217 -3.25 1.96 9.87
N GLN A 218 -3.59 3.22 9.65
CA GLN A 218 -4.95 3.68 9.41
C GLN A 218 -4.98 4.56 8.18
N ALA A 219 -6.14 4.76 7.60
CA ALA A 219 -6.28 5.65 6.46
C ALA A 219 -7.65 6.34 6.47
N GLU A 220 -7.79 7.31 5.58
CA GLU A 220 -9.08 7.89 5.27
C GLU A 220 -9.17 8.30 3.81
N THR A 221 -10.35 8.17 3.27
CA THR A 221 -10.75 8.74 1.98
C THR A 221 -11.52 10.04 2.24
N PRO A 222 -11.90 10.79 1.20
CA PRO A 222 -12.83 11.91 1.39
C PRO A 222 -14.14 11.53 2.09
N THR A 223 -14.58 10.27 1.98
CA THR A 223 -15.89 9.81 2.45
C THR A 223 -15.85 8.78 3.57
N ASP A 224 -14.72 8.11 3.79
CA ASP A 224 -14.63 6.97 4.70
C ASP A 224 -13.40 7.06 5.61
N PHE A 225 -13.54 6.57 6.84
CA PHE A 225 -12.42 6.14 7.68
C PHE A 225 -12.08 4.69 7.37
N ILE A 226 -10.78 4.36 7.42
CA ILE A 226 -10.27 3.01 7.16
C ILE A 226 -9.37 2.59 8.31
N THR A 227 -9.67 1.45 8.92
CA THR A 227 -8.79 0.79 9.89
C THR A 227 -8.31 -0.54 9.33
N MET A 228 -7.12 -0.97 9.74
CA MET A 228 -6.48 -2.15 9.19
C MET A 228 -6.14 -3.15 10.29
N GLY A 229 -6.22 -4.43 9.92
CA GLY A 229 -5.69 -5.56 10.68
C GLY A 229 -4.74 -6.36 9.79
N ILE A 230 -3.56 -6.67 10.30
CA ILE A 230 -2.48 -7.33 9.56
C ILE A 230 -1.94 -8.48 10.42
N HIS A 231 -2.08 -9.71 9.93
CA HIS A 231 -1.66 -10.92 10.62
C HIS A 231 -1.54 -12.10 9.65
N GLU A 232 -0.86 -13.18 10.03
CA GLU A 232 -0.81 -14.43 9.25
C GLU A 232 -2.19 -15.11 9.16
N ASP A 233 -3.00 -14.99 10.21
CA ASP A 233 -4.36 -15.52 10.29
C ASP A 233 -5.38 -14.42 9.91
N LEU A 234 -6.22 -14.70 8.91
CA LEU A 234 -7.22 -13.77 8.41
C LEU A 234 -8.31 -13.43 9.45
N ASN A 235 -8.63 -14.36 10.36
CA ASN A 235 -9.58 -14.08 11.45
C ASN A 235 -9.00 -13.04 12.41
N ARG A 236 -7.70 -13.13 12.72
CA ARG A 236 -7.00 -12.13 13.53
C ARG A 236 -6.96 -10.78 12.85
N CYS A 237 -6.72 -10.75 11.52
CA CYS A 237 -6.82 -9.50 10.76
C CYS A 237 -8.20 -8.86 10.92
N THR A 238 -9.27 -9.66 10.84
CA THR A 238 -10.66 -9.21 11.00
C THR A 238 -10.90 -8.64 12.39
N GLU A 239 -10.49 -9.35 13.44
CA GLU A 239 -10.61 -8.90 14.84
C GLU A 239 -9.89 -7.57 15.06
N ASP A 240 -8.68 -7.43 14.54
CA ASP A 240 -7.85 -6.23 14.73
C ASP A 240 -8.39 -5.03 13.95
N ALA A 241 -8.79 -5.20 12.69
CA ALA A 241 -9.43 -4.15 11.90
C ALA A 241 -10.71 -3.63 12.57
N LEU A 242 -11.56 -4.55 13.05
CA LEU A 242 -12.79 -4.22 13.77
C LEU A 242 -12.52 -3.53 15.11
N ARG A 243 -11.58 -4.04 15.91
CA ARG A 243 -11.20 -3.43 17.19
C ARG A 243 -10.69 -2.01 17.01
N ASN A 244 -9.88 -1.78 15.98
CA ASN A 244 -9.36 -0.47 15.63
C ASN A 244 -10.49 0.48 15.19
N MET A 245 -11.49 -0.01 14.45
CA MET A 245 -12.67 0.80 14.06
C MET A 245 -13.53 1.17 15.27
N ILE A 246 -13.80 0.24 16.17
CA ILE A 246 -14.52 0.52 17.42
C ILE A 246 -13.78 1.62 18.21
N ASN A 247 -12.47 1.52 18.36
CA ASN A 247 -11.67 2.53 19.06
C ASN A 247 -11.75 3.90 18.37
N LEU A 248 -11.68 3.93 17.05
CA LEU A 248 -11.82 5.16 16.26
C LEU A 248 -13.19 5.81 16.43
N ILE A 249 -14.26 5.02 16.36
CA ILE A 249 -15.64 5.50 16.53
C ILE A 249 -15.82 6.06 17.94
N THR A 250 -15.44 5.32 18.99
CA THR A 250 -15.56 5.80 20.37
C THR A 250 -14.79 7.09 20.61
N ALA A 251 -13.57 7.22 20.07
CA ALA A 251 -12.76 8.43 20.20
C ALA A 251 -13.37 9.64 19.48
N LYS A 252 -14.03 9.42 18.33
CA LYS A 252 -14.61 10.52 17.54
C LYS A 252 -16.00 10.95 17.97
N THR A 253 -16.80 10.04 18.53
CA THR A 253 -18.24 10.28 18.77
C THR A 253 -18.61 10.23 20.26
N GLY A 254 -17.78 9.66 21.12
CA GLY A 254 -18.12 9.41 22.51
C GLY A 254 -19.13 8.27 22.71
N LEU A 255 -19.52 7.53 21.66
CA LEU A 255 -20.38 6.34 21.78
C LEU A 255 -19.72 5.29 22.69
N SER A 256 -20.57 4.49 23.36
CA SER A 256 -20.10 3.31 24.08
C SER A 256 -19.43 2.32 23.13
N ARG A 257 -18.58 1.44 23.66
CA ARG A 257 -17.95 0.38 22.85
C ARG A 257 -19.00 -0.57 22.26
N GLU A 258 -20.06 -0.84 23.01
CA GLU A 258 -21.20 -1.67 22.59
C GLU A 258 -21.95 -1.03 21.42
N ASP A 259 -22.25 0.26 21.51
CA ASP A 259 -22.94 1.00 20.44
C ASP A 259 -22.05 1.11 19.18
N ALA A 260 -20.76 1.38 19.36
CA ALA A 260 -19.77 1.40 18.27
C ALA A 260 -19.66 0.02 17.59
N TYR A 261 -19.70 -1.07 18.38
CA TYR A 261 -19.67 -2.43 17.83
C TYR A 261 -20.93 -2.75 17.04
N MET A 262 -22.12 -2.38 17.57
CA MET A 262 -23.37 -2.52 16.83
C MET A 262 -23.35 -1.69 15.54
N LEU A 263 -22.86 -0.44 15.58
CA LEU A 263 -22.72 0.41 14.39
C LEU A 263 -21.80 -0.24 13.34
N CYS A 264 -20.70 -0.83 13.75
CA CYS A 264 -19.82 -1.59 12.86
C CYS A 264 -20.57 -2.72 12.13
N SER A 265 -21.46 -3.44 12.84
CA SER A 265 -22.25 -4.52 12.25
C SER A 265 -23.31 -4.03 11.26
N LEU A 266 -23.84 -2.82 11.48
CA LEU A 266 -24.94 -2.28 10.68
C LEU A 266 -24.46 -1.48 9.45
N ALA A 267 -23.25 -0.90 9.51
CA ALA A 267 -22.82 0.09 8.53
C ALA A 267 -21.33 0.03 8.17
N GLY A 268 -20.56 -0.83 8.80
CA GLY A 268 -19.14 -1.00 8.50
C GLY A 268 -18.89 -2.13 7.51
N ASP A 269 -18.02 -1.88 6.53
CA ASP A 269 -17.64 -2.86 5.51
C ASP A 269 -16.26 -3.46 5.84
N LEU A 270 -16.22 -4.75 6.19
CA LEU A 270 -14.98 -5.53 6.28
C LEU A 270 -14.62 -6.08 4.90
N ARG A 271 -13.41 -5.75 4.42
CA ARG A 271 -12.91 -6.18 3.12
C ARG A 271 -11.58 -6.90 3.26
N VAL A 272 -11.36 -7.92 2.45
CA VAL A 272 -10.07 -8.62 2.38
C VAL A 272 -9.10 -7.78 1.56
N THR A 273 -8.10 -7.19 2.19
CA THR A 273 -7.11 -6.33 1.52
C THR A 273 -6.22 -7.17 0.60
N GLN A 274 -5.54 -8.16 1.17
CA GLN A 274 -4.72 -9.15 0.46
C GLN A 274 -4.59 -10.45 1.28
N THR A 275 -4.30 -11.58 0.58
CA THR A 275 -4.24 -12.92 1.17
C THR A 275 -2.90 -13.64 0.96
N VAL A 276 -1.87 -12.94 0.43
CA VAL A 276 -0.77 -13.60 -0.29
C VAL A 276 0.64 -13.31 0.24
N ASN A 277 0.83 -12.30 1.08
CA ASN A 277 2.17 -11.80 1.45
C ASN A 277 2.74 -12.38 2.76
N GLY A 278 2.35 -13.60 3.13
CA GLY A 278 2.68 -14.20 4.42
C GLY A 278 1.80 -13.64 5.53
N ASN A 279 1.94 -12.34 5.86
CA ASN A 279 0.91 -11.62 6.60
C ASN A 279 -0.19 -11.20 5.64
N LYS A 280 -1.43 -11.46 6.03
CA LYS A 280 -2.65 -11.07 5.31
C LYS A 280 -3.15 -9.74 5.82
N GLY A 281 -4.10 -9.13 5.09
CA GLY A 281 -4.70 -7.85 5.47
C GLY A 281 -6.21 -7.87 5.36
N ILE A 282 -6.86 -7.28 6.37
CA ILE A 282 -8.27 -6.86 6.34
C ILE A 282 -8.29 -5.36 6.55
N HIS A 283 -9.10 -4.65 5.80
CA HIS A 283 -9.44 -3.27 6.13
C HIS A 283 -10.94 -3.13 6.38
N MET A 284 -11.28 -2.27 7.32
CA MET A 284 -12.64 -1.93 7.63
C MET A 284 -12.92 -0.47 7.27
N MET A 285 -14.00 -0.24 6.54
CA MET A 285 -14.43 1.08 6.09
C MET A 285 -15.69 1.52 6.84
N MET A 286 -15.73 2.80 7.24
CA MET A 286 -16.87 3.43 7.90
C MET A 286 -17.10 4.81 7.32
N LYS A 287 -18.33 5.10 6.88
CA LYS A 287 -18.70 6.40 6.33
C LYS A 287 -18.50 7.53 7.37
N LYS A 288 -17.75 8.57 6.99
CA LYS A 288 -17.54 9.77 7.83
C LYS A 288 -18.85 10.44 8.22
N SER A 289 -19.79 10.53 7.27
CA SER A 289 -21.10 11.18 7.47
C SER A 289 -21.98 10.49 8.52
N LEU A 290 -21.71 9.24 8.89
CA LEU A 290 -22.41 8.56 10.00
C LEU A 290 -21.85 9.01 11.35
N LEU A 291 -20.53 9.22 11.43
CA LEU A 291 -19.88 9.62 12.68
C LEU A 291 -20.08 11.11 12.99
N GLU A 292 -20.20 11.97 11.98
CA GLU A 292 -20.50 13.40 12.14
C GLU A 292 -21.89 13.65 12.74
N LYS A 293 -22.85 12.72 12.58
CA LYS A 293 -24.20 12.83 13.13
C LYS A 293 -24.32 12.27 14.54
N ALA A 294 -23.32 11.49 14.97
CA ALA A 294 -23.32 10.85 16.28
C ALA A 294 -22.47 11.63 17.32
N ALA A 295 -21.74 12.66 16.89
CA ALA A 295 -20.85 13.51 17.71
C ALA A 295 -21.61 14.65 18.41
#